data_a6d494a38576121fe64b53f2b3b1bfad
#
_entry.id   a6d494a38576121fe64b53f2b3b1bfad
#
_cell.length_a   1.000
_cell.length_b   1.000
_cell.length_c   1.000
_cell.angle_alpha   90.00
_cell.angle_beta   90.00
_cell.angle_gamma   90.00
#
_symmetry.space_group_name_H-M   'P 1'
#
loop_
_entity.id
_entity.type
_entity.pdbx_description
1 polymer ?
#
loop_
_entity_poly.entity_id
_entity_poly.type
_entity_poly.pdbx_seq_one_letter_code
_entity_poly.pdbx_strand_id
1 'polypeptide(L)'
;MKPVVINDEAADELDEAIRYSETKSPGIGLSLAAKVSEAFHRIQRNPQLYPFHKATNVQKCFIRRFPYTVFYVELDEHIVVIAVAHQKRRPDYWRFRQTAVSEMSDGFEAYGDRKP
;
A
#
# COMPACT_ATOMS: atom_id res chain seq x y z
N MET A 1 15.40 1.36 -9.06
CA MET A 1 13.96 1.34 -8.73
C MET A 1 13.76 1.92 -7.34
N LYS A 2 12.66 2.62 -7.17
CA LYS A 2 12.35 3.20 -5.87
C LYS A 2 12.01 2.09 -4.88
N PRO A 3 12.45 2.20 -3.63
CA PRO A 3 12.07 1.20 -2.63
C PRO A 3 10.59 1.34 -2.27
N VAL A 4 9.99 0.23 -1.89
CA VAL A 4 8.60 0.20 -1.40
C VAL A 4 8.64 0.18 0.11
N VAL A 5 7.99 1.17 0.71
CA VAL A 5 7.90 1.30 2.16
C VAL A 5 6.45 1.09 2.54
N ILE A 6 6.20 0.27 3.55
CA ILE A 6 4.85 -0.02 4.00
C ILE A 6 4.64 0.72 5.32
N ASN A 7 3.61 1.58 5.39
CA ASN A 7 3.37 2.26 6.66
C ASN A 7 2.84 1.25 7.69
N ASP A 8 2.91 1.64 8.96
CA ASP A 8 2.61 0.71 10.05
C ASP A 8 1.20 0.17 9.98
N GLU A 9 0.24 1.03 9.64
CA GLU A 9 -1.16 0.61 9.56
C GLU A 9 -1.38 -0.38 8.43
N ALA A 10 -0.74 -0.16 7.29
CA ALA A 10 -0.83 -1.09 6.17
C ALA A 10 -0.16 -2.42 6.50
N ALA A 11 0.96 -2.37 7.21
CA ALA A 11 1.65 -3.59 7.63
C ALA A 11 0.77 -4.42 8.56
N ASP A 12 0.09 -3.75 9.51
CA ASP A 12 -0.83 -4.44 10.40
C ASP A 12 -1.99 -5.05 9.64
N GLU A 13 -2.51 -4.31 8.64
CA GLU A 13 -3.59 -4.83 7.81
C GLU A 13 -3.16 -6.06 7.03
N LEU A 14 -1.95 -6.05 6.53
CA LEU A 14 -1.42 -7.19 5.80
C LEU A 14 -1.27 -8.42 6.71
N ASP A 15 -0.70 -8.21 7.89
CA ASP A 15 -0.55 -9.30 8.85
C ASP A 15 -1.90 -9.90 9.23
N GLU A 16 -2.89 -9.06 9.46
CA GLU A 16 -4.22 -9.52 9.81
C GLU A 16 -4.87 -10.25 8.65
N ALA A 17 -4.70 -9.76 7.43
CA ALA A 17 -5.25 -10.41 6.26
C ALA A 17 -4.67 -11.81 6.08
N ILE A 18 -3.37 -11.96 6.32
CA ILE A 18 -2.71 -13.25 6.21
C ILE A 18 -3.25 -14.21 7.26
N ARG A 19 -3.34 -13.75 8.51
CA ARG A 19 -3.85 -14.59 9.59
C ARG A 19 -5.31 -15.00 9.34
N TYR A 20 -6.13 -14.03 8.91
CA TYR A 20 -7.53 -14.32 8.63
C TYR A 20 -7.67 -15.36 7.51
N SER A 21 -6.89 -15.17 6.43
CA SER A 21 -6.94 -16.08 5.30
C SER A 21 -6.56 -17.52 5.73
N GLU A 22 -5.56 -17.60 6.61
CA GLU A 22 -5.12 -18.91 7.08
C GLU A 22 -6.20 -19.63 7.86
N THR A 23 -7.08 -18.90 8.53
CA THR A 23 -8.20 -19.54 9.24
C THR A 23 -9.21 -20.15 8.28
N LYS A 24 -9.23 -19.73 7.04
CA LYS A 24 -10.17 -20.27 6.06
C LYS A 24 -9.72 -21.61 5.52
N SER A 25 -8.43 -21.78 5.30
CA SER A 25 -7.91 -23.03 4.80
C SER A 25 -6.39 -23.03 4.97
N PRO A 26 -5.80 -24.17 5.35
CA PRO A 26 -4.35 -24.26 5.53
C PRO A 26 -3.62 -23.85 4.25
N GLY A 27 -2.61 -23.01 4.39
CA GLY A 27 -1.79 -22.58 3.27
C GLY A 27 -2.29 -21.34 2.55
N ILE A 28 -3.53 -20.90 2.81
CA ILE A 28 -4.09 -19.75 2.11
C ILE A 28 -3.41 -18.46 2.54
N GLY A 29 -3.05 -18.36 3.83
CA GLY A 29 -2.32 -17.18 4.28
C GLY A 29 -0.99 -17.01 3.55
N LEU A 30 -0.27 -18.11 3.37
CA LEU A 30 1.00 -18.07 2.66
C LEU A 30 0.79 -17.70 1.19
N SER A 31 -0.29 -18.20 0.58
CA SER A 31 -0.64 -17.84 -0.80
C SER A 31 -0.93 -16.34 -0.93
N LEU A 32 -1.65 -15.78 0.03
CA LEU A 32 -1.94 -14.35 0.02
C LEU A 32 -0.64 -13.56 0.15
N ALA A 33 0.23 -13.96 1.07
CA ALA A 33 1.51 -13.27 1.25
C ALA A 33 2.32 -13.27 -0.05
N ALA A 34 2.34 -14.39 -0.76
CA ALA A 34 3.05 -14.48 -2.02
C ALA A 34 2.45 -13.53 -3.08
N LYS A 35 1.12 -13.47 -3.15
CA LYS A 35 0.46 -12.60 -4.12
C LYS A 35 0.69 -11.12 -3.81
N VAL A 36 0.71 -10.76 -2.54
CA VAL A 36 1.00 -9.38 -2.15
C VAL A 36 2.44 -9.04 -2.50
N SER A 37 3.36 -9.95 -2.25
CA SER A 37 4.76 -9.73 -2.61
C SER A 37 4.92 -9.52 -4.11
N GLU A 38 4.24 -10.32 -4.93
CA GLU A 38 4.24 -10.13 -6.37
C GLU A 38 3.71 -8.75 -6.75
N ALA A 39 2.63 -8.32 -6.11
CA ALA A 39 2.05 -7.02 -6.40
C ALA A 39 3.04 -5.90 -6.07
N PHE A 40 3.72 -6.01 -4.94
CA PHE A 40 4.72 -5.01 -4.56
C PHE A 40 5.85 -4.94 -5.60
N HIS A 41 6.29 -6.07 -6.10
CA HIS A 41 7.33 -6.09 -7.14
C HIS A 41 6.84 -5.46 -8.43
N ARG A 42 5.59 -5.72 -8.82
CA ARG A 42 5.03 -5.09 -10.02
C ARG A 42 4.90 -3.58 -9.86
N ILE A 43 4.44 -3.14 -8.70
CA ILE A 43 4.34 -1.71 -8.41
C ILE A 43 5.73 -1.07 -8.47
N GLN A 44 6.72 -1.74 -7.91
CA GLN A 44 8.07 -1.19 -7.89
C GLN A 44 8.64 -1.05 -9.28
N ARG A 45 8.38 -2.03 -10.15
CA ARG A 45 8.89 -2.00 -11.52
C ARG A 45 8.25 -0.91 -12.36
N ASN A 46 6.96 -0.66 -12.15
CA ASN A 46 6.24 0.33 -12.95
C ASN A 46 5.09 0.91 -12.13
N PRO A 47 5.40 1.82 -11.20
CA PRO A 47 4.35 2.36 -10.31
C PRO A 47 3.27 3.14 -11.05
N GLN A 48 3.57 3.65 -12.25
CA GLN A 48 2.61 4.45 -12.98
C GLN A 48 1.63 3.62 -13.80
N LEU A 49 1.79 2.31 -13.82
CA LEU A 49 0.91 1.43 -14.58
C LEU A 49 -0.49 1.36 -13.99
N TYR A 50 -0.63 1.53 -12.68
CA TYR A 50 -1.88 1.28 -11.98
C TYR A 50 -2.69 2.56 -11.82
N PRO A 51 -4.04 2.43 -11.88
CA PRO A 51 -4.89 3.61 -11.90
C PRO A 51 -4.91 4.35 -10.58
N PHE A 52 -5.24 5.62 -10.68
CA PHE A 52 -5.47 6.45 -9.50
C PHE A 52 -6.86 6.18 -8.95
N HIS A 53 -6.99 6.34 -7.64
CA HIS A 53 -8.26 6.20 -6.96
C HIS A 53 -8.97 7.55 -6.99
N LYS A 54 -10.09 7.63 -7.73
CA LYS A 54 -10.86 8.86 -7.83
C LYS A 54 -9.94 10.03 -8.19
N ALA A 55 -10.20 11.20 -7.62
CA ALA A 55 -9.40 12.39 -7.88
C ALA A 55 -8.33 12.57 -6.81
N THR A 56 -7.50 11.55 -6.59
CA THR A 56 -6.44 11.59 -5.58
C THR A 56 -5.11 11.24 -6.22
N ASN A 57 -4.05 11.38 -5.46
CA ASN A 57 -2.73 10.89 -5.89
C ASN A 57 -2.46 9.47 -5.40
N VAL A 58 -3.48 8.80 -4.90
CA VAL A 58 -3.37 7.41 -4.44
C VAL A 58 -3.68 6.48 -5.59
N GLN A 59 -2.80 5.53 -5.83
CA GLN A 59 -2.98 4.52 -6.85
C GLN A 59 -3.39 3.19 -6.22
N LYS A 60 -4.01 2.32 -6.99
CA LYS A 60 -4.52 1.06 -6.44
C LYS A 60 -4.14 -0.11 -7.33
N CYS A 61 -3.79 -1.21 -6.66
CA CYS A 61 -3.42 -2.45 -7.32
C CYS A 61 -4.20 -3.57 -6.66
N PHE A 62 -5.03 -4.26 -7.45
CA PHE A 62 -5.83 -5.36 -6.93
C PHE A 62 -4.96 -6.60 -6.78
N ILE A 63 -5.21 -7.36 -5.71
CA ILE A 63 -4.52 -8.62 -5.49
C ILE A 63 -5.29 -9.73 -6.20
N ARG A 64 -4.63 -10.45 -7.09
CA ARG A 64 -5.29 -11.51 -7.86
C ARG A 64 -5.82 -12.60 -6.94
N ARG A 65 -7.08 -12.98 -7.17
CA ARG A 65 -7.74 -14.08 -6.48
C ARG A 65 -8.03 -13.85 -5.02
N PHE A 66 -7.71 -12.68 -4.50
CA PHE A 66 -7.98 -12.34 -3.12
C PHE A 66 -8.73 -11.01 -3.08
N PRO A 67 -9.65 -10.86 -2.11
CA PRO A 67 -10.48 -9.66 -2.06
C PRO A 67 -9.77 -8.49 -1.37
N TYR A 68 -8.56 -8.19 -1.81
CA TYR A 68 -7.75 -7.13 -1.21
C TYR A 68 -7.21 -6.20 -2.29
N THR A 69 -7.05 -4.95 -1.91
CA THR A 69 -6.47 -3.91 -2.77
C THR A 69 -5.32 -3.25 -2.03
N VAL A 70 -4.22 -3.06 -2.72
CA VAL A 70 -3.08 -2.30 -2.20
C VAL A 70 -3.23 -0.87 -2.67
N PHE A 71 -3.26 0.07 -1.74
CA PHE A 71 -3.28 1.50 -2.05
C PHE A 71 -1.90 2.08 -1.75
N TYR A 72 -1.37 2.84 -2.70
CA TYR A 72 -0.02 3.38 -2.54
C TYR A 72 0.09 4.77 -3.15
N VAL A 73 1.12 5.49 -2.72
CA VAL A 73 1.47 6.81 -3.25
C VAL A 73 2.90 6.74 -3.72
N GLU A 74 3.14 7.18 -4.94
CA GLU A 74 4.52 7.27 -5.45
C GLU A 74 5.07 8.64 -5.09
N LEU A 75 6.14 8.65 -4.30
CA LEU A 75 6.87 9.87 -3.96
C LEU A 75 8.14 9.93 -4.81
N ASP A 76 8.90 11.02 -4.66
CA ASP A 76 10.09 11.19 -5.49
C ASP A 76 11.11 10.08 -5.29
N GLU A 77 11.33 9.67 -4.05
CA GLU A 77 12.41 8.76 -3.72
C GLU A 77 11.93 7.36 -3.33
N HIS A 78 10.67 7.20 -3.07
CA HIS A 78 10.14 5.89 -2.67
C HIS A 78 8.64 5.82 -2.89
N ILE A 79 8.11 4.60 -2.76
CA ILE A 79 6.70 4.32 -2.92
C ILE A 79 6.18 3.93 -1.53
N VAL A 80 5.10 4.57 -1.09
CA VAL A 80 4.54 4.29 0.24
C VAL A 80 3.23 3.54 0.08
N VAL A 81 3.16 2.33 0.63
CA VAL A 81 1.91 1.58 0.71
C VAL A 81 1.16 2.08 1.94
N ILE A 82 0.00 2.67 1.72
CA ILE A 82 -0.77 3.28 2.81
C ILE A 82 -1.87 2.38 3.32
N ALA A 83 -2.30 1.40 2.55
CA ALA A 83 -3.36 0.50 3.00
C ALA A 83 -3.33 -0.80 2.22
N VAL A 84 -3.69 -1.88 2.93
CA VAL A 84 -4.01 -3.18 2.33
C VAL A 84 -5.43 -3.46 2.76
N ALA A 85 -6.39 -3.19 1.86
CA ALA A 85 -7.78 -3.08 2.23
C ALA A 85 -8.60 -4.25 1.67
N HIS A 86 -9.37 -4.88 2.56
CA HIS A 86 -10.37 -5.85 2.12
C HIS A 86 -11.48 -5.11 1.36
N GLN A 87 -12.03 -5.73 0.33
CA GLN A 87 -13.07 -5.12 -0.50
C GLN A 87 -14.28 -4.66 0.31
N LYS A 88 -14.55 -5.31 1.44
CA LYS A 88 -15.71 -5.00 2.27
C LYS A 88 -15.47 -3.91 3.29
N ARG A 89 -14.24 -3.38 3.37
CA ARG A 89 -13.97 -2.27 4.26
C ARG A 89 -14.71 -1.02 3.76
N ARG A 90 -15.03 -0.12 4.69
CA ARG A 90 -15.68 1.14 4.34
C ARG A 90 -14.83 1.87 3.32
N PRO A 91 -15.42 2.37 2.22
CA PRO A 91 -14.64 3.08 1.21
C PRO A 91 -13.91 4.27 1.80
N ASP A 92 -12.69 4.49 1.34
CA ASP A 92 -11.89 5.67 1.70
C ASP A 92 -11.54 5.77 3.18
N TYR A 93 -11.63 4.66 3.93
CA TYR A 93 -11.29 4.69 5.37
C TYR A 93 -9.83 5.10 5.60
N TRP A 94 -8.97 4.94 4.60
CA TRP A 94 -7.55 5.25 4.67
C TRP A 94 -7.24 6.71 4.28
N ARG A 95 -8.27 7.50 4.00
CA ARG A 95 -8.04 8.82 3.41
C ARG A 95 -7.16 9.72 4.27
N PHE A 96 -7.31 9.66 5.57
CA PHE A 96 -6.46 10.48 6.43
C PHE A 96 -4.98 10.06 6.35
N ARG A 97 -4.72 8.81 6.01
CA ARG A 97 -3.34 8.34 5.81
C ARG A 97 -2.73 8.99 4.59
N GLN A 98 -3.51 9.20 3.56
CA GLN A 98 -3.07 9.90 2.37
C GLN A 98 -2.65 11.31 2.72
N THR A 99 -3.44 12.00 3.51
CA THR A 99 -3.13 13.37 3.96
C THR A 99 -1.83 13.37 4.75
N ALA A 100 -1.66 12.42 5.66
CA ALA A 100 -0.45 12.33 6.47
C ALA A 100 0.78 12.07 5.59
N VAL A 101 0.65 11.22 4.57
CA VAL A 101 1.76 10.95 3.66
C VAL A 101 2.12 12.19 2.87
N SER A 102 1.13 12.94 2.40
CA SER A 102 1.38 14.17 1.66
C SER A 102 2.09 15.20 2.53
N GLU A 103 1.63 15.34 3.77
CA GLU A 103 2.27 16.25 4.72
C GLU A 103 3.69 15.79 5.04
N MET A 104 3.87 14.51 5.20
CA MET A 104 5.18 13.95 5.48
C MET A 104 6.13 14.19 4.31
N SER A 105 5.64 14.04 3.08
CA SER A 105 6.44 14.28 1.90
C SER A 105 6.91 15.73 1.88
N ASP A 106 6.00 16.67 2.08
CA ASP A 106 6.35 18.09 2.14
C ASP A 106 7.29 18.37 3.29
N GLY A 107 6.97 17.83 4.45
CA GLY A 107 7.81 18.01 5.63
C GLY A 107 9.18 17.38 5.44
N PHE A 108 9.21 16.22 4.79
CA PHE A 108 10.45 15.54 4.54
C PHE A 108 11.35 16.36 3.62
N GLU A 109 10.78 16.92 2.57
CA GLU A 109 11.54 17.74 1.66
C GLU A 109 12.09 18.98 2.36
N ALA A 110 11.23 19.66 3.09
CA ALA A 110 11.64 20.83 3.84
C ALA A 110 12.71 20.47 4.87
N TYR A 111 12.50 19.38 5.56
CA TYR A 111 13.45 18.92 6.55
C TYR A 111 14.78 18.54 5.91
N GLY A 112 14.71 17.85 4.78
CA GLY A 112 15.91 17.48 4.05
C GLY A 112 16.70 18.67 3.58
N ASP A 113 16.01 19.71 3.14
CA ASP A 113 16.66 20.93 2.68
C ASP A 113 17.42 21.65 3.77
N ARG A 114 16.85 21.72 4.96
CA ARG A 114 17.50 22.43 6.06
C ARG A 114 18.31 21.51 6.94
N LYS A 115 18.25 20.25 6.70
CA LYS A 115 19.02 19.31 7.46
C LYS A 115 20.47 19.43 7.12
N PRO A 116 21.28 19.67 8.08
CA PRO A 116 22.73 19.70 7.82
C PRO A 116 23.24 18.34 7.53
#